data_f16f261f9254e2600570adf395e533a4
#
_entry.id   f16f261f9254e2600570adf395e533a4
#
_cell.length_a   1.000
_cell.length_b   1.000
_cell.length_c   1.000
_cell.angle_alpha   90.00
_cell.angle_beta   90.00
_cell.angle_gamma   90.00
#
_symmetry.space_group_name_H-M   'P 1'
#
loop_
_entity.id
_entity.type
_entity.pdbx_description
1 polymer ?
#
loop_
_entity_poly.entity_id
_entity_poly.type
_entity_poly.pdbx_seq_one_letter_code
_entity_poly.pdbx_strand_id
1 'polypeptide(L)'
;MSNLINLINQHALSAAQAGNWQSVADTLNALTIEVRDTTLRTGRWLMLQLPTVVNQQTGMTESDIVLGTLQQSTIPRVKAAYDSLVNGGIDLSEDQVQQMIPLLAAGANWPNGLAQKILQAGRRNVAVLESPTTAADCQSAWNQ
;
A
#
# COMPACT_ATOMS: atom_id res chain seq x y z
N MET A 1 22.03 -6.85 12.37
CA MET A 1 23.10 -6.31 13.23
C MET A 1 23.85 -5.20 12.56
N SER A 2 24.57 -5.48 11.48
CA SER A 2 25.17 -4.43 10.65
C SER A 2 24.16 -3.41 10.16
N ASN A 3 22.88 -3.75 10.14
CA ASN A 3 21.82 -2.88 9.65
C ASN A 3 21.57 -1.67 10.56
N LEU A 4 21.77 -1.80 11.87
CA LEU A 4 21.48 -0.69 12.78
C LEU A 4 22.43 0.49 12.56
N ILE A 5 23.75 0.21 12.46
CA ILE A 5 24.73 1.28 12.16
C ILE A 5 24.49 1.90 10.78
N ASN A 6 24.14 1.10 9.80
CA ASN A 6 23.84 1.60 8.46
C ASN A 6 22.60 2.51 8.47
N LEU A 7 21.55 2.13 9.18
CA LEU A 7 20.34 2.93 9.30
C LEU A 7 20.61 4.25 10.02
N ILE A 8 21.44 4.24 11.06
CA ILE A 8 21.87 5.46 11.76
C ILE A 8 22.57 6.41 10.79
N ASN A 9 23.54 5.89 10.02
CA ASN A 9 24.28 6.70 9.06
C ASN A 9 23.39 7.28 7.96
N GLN A 10 22.36 6.54 7.52
CA GLN A 10 21.47 6.97 6.45
C GLN A 10 20.38 7.94 6.92
N HIS A 11 19.87 7.77 8.14
CA HIS A 11 18.63 8.44 8.56
C HIS A 11 18.74 9.29 9.82
N ALA A 12 19.76 9.10 10.63
CA ALA A 12 19.87 9.75 11.95
C ALA A 12 21.28 10.22 12.27
N LEU A 13 22.09 10.51 11.25
CA LEU A 13 23.51 10.84 11.43
C LEU A 13 23.71 12.06 12.31
N SER A 14 22.99 13.14 12.07
CA SER A 14 23.13 14.37 12.83
C SER A 14 22.84 14.18 14.32
N ALA A 15 21.74 13.45 14.62
CA ALA A 15 21.40 13.15 16.00
C ALA A 15 22.44 12.26 16.68
N ALA A 16 23.00 11.28 15.96
CA ALA A 16 24.05 10.39 16.46
C ALA A 16 25.33 11.18 16.76
N GLN A 17 25.76 12.06 15.87
CA GLN A 17 26.92 12.92 16.06
C GLN A 17 26.77 13.87 17.25
N ALA A 18 25.52 14.30 17.52
CA ALA A 18 25.19 15.14 18.67
C ALA A 18 25.04 14.33 19.99
N GLY A 19 25.10 13.02 19.93
CA GLY A 19 24.89 12.15 21.09
C GLY A 19 23.43 12.07 21.55
N ASN A 20 22.48 12.45 20.71
CA ASN A 20 21.05 12.41 21.04
C ASN A 20 20.46 11.05 20.67
N TRP A 21 20.75 10.05 21.49
CA TRP A 21 20.43 8.65 21.20
C TRP A 21 18.93 8.35 21.25
N GLN A 22 18.16 9.08 22.06
CA GLN A 22 16.71 8.92 22.05
C GLN A 22 16.10 9.37 20.71
N SER A 23 16.59 10.47 20.17
CA SER A 23 16.16 10.95 18.85
C SER A 23 16.55 9.97 17.75
N VAL A 24 17.73 9.34 17.84
CA VAL A 24 18.14 8.29 16.91
C VAL A 24 17.18 7.14 16.95
N ALA A 25 16.88 6.62 18.13
CA ALA A 25 15.95 5.49 18.29
C ALA A 25 14.56 5.82 17.76
N ASP A 26 14.04 6.98 18.09
CA ASP A 26 12.70 7.43 17.63
C ASP A 26 12.65 7.51 16.10
N THR A 27 13.70 8.05 15.48
CA THR A 27 13.79 8.15 14.02
C THR A 27 13.78 6.78 13.38
N LEU A 28 14.60 5.84 13.88
CA LEU A 28 14.69 4.50 13.30
C LEU A 28 13.40 3.68 13.50
N ASN A 29 12.77 3.83 14.65
CA ASN A 29 11.52 3.13 14.95
C ASN A 29 10.35 3.62 14.10
N ALA A 30 10.43 4.86 13.61
CA ALA A 30 9.41 5.44 12.73
C ALA A 30 9.61 5.08 11.25
N LEU A 31 10.76 4.51 10.87
CA LEU A 31 11.03 4.14 9.49
C LEU A 31 10.12 3.01 9.03
N THR A 32 9.52 3.20 7.87
CA THR A 32 8.68 2.18 7.24
C THR A 32 9.16 1.93 5.82
N ILE A 33 8.87 0.75 5.32
CA ILE A 33 9.09 0.38 3.93
C ILE A 33 7.79 -0.15 3.35
N GLU A 34 7.49 0.21 2.12
CA GLU A 34 6.32 -0.29 1.42
C GLU A 34 6.59 -1.70 0.90
N VAL A 35 5.70 -2.61 1.19
CA VAL A 35 5.77 -4.00 0.73
C VAL A 35 4.47 -4.38 0.03
N ARG A 36 4.50 -5.48 -0.73
CA ARG A 36 3.31 -6.01 -1.37
C ARG A 36 2.36 -6.58 -0.31
N ASP A 37 1.09 -6.23 -0.44
CA ASP A 37 0.01 -6.82 0.37
C ASP A 37 -0.71 -7.85 -0.49
N THR A 38 -0.39 -9.13 -0.27
CA THR A 38 -0.91 -10.24 -1.05
C THR A 38 -2.27 -10.75 -0.55
N THR A 39 -2.87 -10.08 0.42
CA THR A 39 -4.19 -10.45 0.93
C THR A 39 -5.20 -10.46 -0.22
N LEU A 40 -5.94 -11.55 -0.37
CA LEU A 40 -6.98 -11.64 -1.38
C LEU A 40 -8.13 -10.67 -1.04
N ARG A 41 -8.51 -9.85 -2.02
CA ARG A 41 -9.59 -8.87 -1.87
C ARG A 41 -10.79 -9.29 -2.70
N THR A 42 -11.96 -9.21 -2.11
CA THR A 42 -13.22 -9.61 -2.75
C THR A 42 -14.02 -8.39 -3.20
N GLY A 43 -15.06 -8.63 -3.99
CA GLY A 43 -16.00 -7.58 -4.36
C GLY A 43 -16.66 -6.94 -3.14
N ARG A 44 -16.95 -7.74 -2.11
CA ARG A 44 -17.49 -7.21 -0.85
C ARG A 44 -16.50 -6.28 -0.16
N TRP A 45 -15.22 -6.66 -0.11
CA TRP A 45 -14.17 -5.78 0.43
C TRP A 45 -14.16 -4.45 -0.32
N LEU A 46 -14.21 -4.52 -1.65
CA LEU A 46 -14.21 -3.33 -2.51
C LEU A 46 -15.38 -2.40 -2.16
N MET A 47 -16.58 -2.95 -2.03
CA MET A 47 -17.77 -2.19 -1.66
C MET A 47 -17.63 -1.49 -0.31
N LEU A 48 -16.97 -2.14 0.66
CA LEU A 48 -16.75 -1.56 1.98
C LEU A 48 -15.66 -0.49 1.98
N GLN A 49 -14.66 -0.62 1.11
CA GLN A 49 -13.53 0.32 1.04
C GLN A 49 -13.80 1.52 0.14
N LEU A 50 -14.74 1.41 -0.79
CA LEU A 50 -15.06 2.46 -1.75
C LEU A 50 -16.54 2.85 -1.67
N PRO A 51 -17.00 3.33 -0.50
CA PRO A 51 -18.42 3.64 -0.31
C PRO A 51 -18.83 5.02 -0.81
N THR A 52 -17.89 5.84 -1.29
CA THR A 52 -18.15 7.23 -1.68
C THR A 52 -19.12 7.28 -2.86
N VAL A 53 -20.22 7.98 -2.69
CA VAL A 53 -21.21 8.18 -3.75
C VAL A 53 -20.68 9.21 -4.76
N VAL A 54 -20.67 8.83 -6.04
CA VAL A 54 -20.20 9.69 -7.14
C VAL A 54 -21.35 10.24 -7.98
N ASN A 55 -22.55 9.68 -7.84
CA ASN A 55 -23.75 10.16 -8.51
C ASN A 55 -24.90 10.17 -7.50
N GLN A 56 -25.28 11.37 -7.07
CA GLN A 56 -26.32 11.54 -6.05
C GLN A 56 -27.70 11.09 -6.51
N GLN A 57 -27.96 11.14 -7.81
CA GLN A 57 -29.26 10.78 -8.37
C GLN A 57 -29.48 9.28 -8.41
N THR A 58 -28.43 8.50 -8.72
CA THR A 58 -28.53 7.05 -8.84
C THR A 58 -28.02 6.32 -7.58
N GLY A 59 -27.29 7.02 -6.70
CA GLY A 59 -26.63 6.40 -5.57
C GLY A 59 -25.38 5.60 -5.94
N MET A 60 -24.90 5.72 -7.18
CA MET A 60 -23.71 5.00 -7.65
C MET A 60 -22.49 5.37 -6.83
N THR A 61 -21.76 4.36 -6.33
CA THR A 61 -20.55 4.54 -5.55
C THR A 61 -19.30 4.30 -6.40
N GLU A 62 -18.13 4.63 -5.84
CA GLU A 62 -16.86 4.32 -6.49
C GLU A 62 -16.71 2.82 -6.77
N SER A 63 -17.15 1.97 -5.83
CA SER A 63 -17.09 0.51 -6.02
C SER A 63 -17.98 0.05 -7.17
N ASP A 64 -19.15 0.67 -7.35
CA ASP A 64 -20.03 0.36 -8.47
C ASP A 64 -19.36 0.67 -9.81
N ILE A 65 -18.62 1.77 -9.89
CA ILE A 65 -17.86 2.13 -11.10
C ILE A 65 -16.82 1.07 -11.41
N VAL A 66 -16.05 0.65 -10.43
CA VAL A 66 -15.00 -0.36 -10.61
C VAL A 66 -15.60 -1.70 -11.05
N LEU A 67 -16.58 -2.19 -10.31
CA LEU A 67 -17.22 -3.48 -10.61
C LEU A 67 -17.90 -3.45 -11.98
N GLY A 68 -18.59 -2.37 -12.31
CA GLY A 68 -19.23 -2.21 -13.62
C GLY A 68 -18.22 -2.20 -14.76
N THR A 69 -17.10 -1.50 -14.59
CA THR A 69 -16.02 -1.47 -15.58
C THR A 69 -15.49 -2.87 -15.86
N LEU A 70 -15.20 -3.64 -14.79
CA LEU A 70 -14.67 -5.00 -14.92
C LEU A 70 -15.70 -5.93 -15.56
N GLN A 71 -16.94 -5.85 -15.10
CA GLN A 71 -18.02 -6.72 -15.57
C GLN A 71 -18.34 -6.52 -17.04
N GLN A 72 -18.31 -5.29 -17.51
CA GLN A 72 -18.65 -4.94 -18.89
C GLN A 72 -17.51 -5.09 -19.87
N SER A 73 -16.29 -5.35 -19.40
CA SER A 73 -15.12 -5.49 -20.26
C SER A 73 -15.25 -6.73 -21.17
N THR A 74 -14.78 -6.60 -22.40
CA THR A 74 -14.67 -7.69 -23.35
C THR A 74 -13.26 -8.30 -23.35
N ILE A 75 -12.32 -7.72 -22.62
CA ILE A 75 -10.93 -8.18 -22.54
C ILE A 75 -10.86 -9.40 -21.61
N PRO A 76 -10.36 -10.57 -22.09
CA PRO A 76 -10.39 -11.80 -21.28
C PRO A 76 -9.72 -11.69 -19.92
N ARG A 77 -8.55 -11.03 -19.83
CA ARG A 77 -7.84 -10.87 -18.55
C ARG A 77 -8.62 -10.01 -17.57
N VAL A 78 -9.38 -9.02 -18.05
CA VAL A 78 -10.21 -8.15 -17.20
C VAL A 78 -11.41 -8.92 -16.68
N LYS A 79 -12.04 -9.73 -17.55
CA LYS A 79 -13.11 -10.63 -17.13
C LYS A 79 -12.64 -11.65 -16.10
N ALA A 80 -11.44 -12.20 -16.28
CA ALA A 80 -10.84 -13.12 -15.32
C ALA A 80 -10.61 -12.44 -13.97
N ALA A 81 -10.18 -11.18 -13.97
CA ALA A 81 -10.02 -10.40 -12.74
C ALA A 81 -11.37 -10.20 -12.04
N TYR A 82 -12.43 -9.91 -12.78
CA TYR A 82 -13.78 -9.81 -12.22
C TYR A 82 -14.22 -11.12 -11.58
N ASP A 83 -14.03 -12.24 -12.29
CA ASP A 83 -14.39 -13.58 -11.78
C ASP A 83 -13.62 -13.90 -10.49
N SER A 84 -12.34 -13.58 -10.43
CA SER A 84 -11.54 -13.75 -9.21
C SER A 84 -12.05 -12.90 -8.07
N LEU A 85 -12.40 -11.66 -8.36
CA LEU A 85 -12.88 -10.71 -7.36
C LEU A 85 -14.19 -11.18 -6.71
N VAL A 86 -15.11 -11.77 -7.50
CA VAL A 86 -16.42 -12.23 -7.00
C VAL A 86 -16.38 -13.66 -6.45
N ASN A 87 -15.38 -14.45 -6.80
CA ASN A 87 -15.31 -15.89 -6.49
C ASN A 87 -14.10 -16.28 -5.64
N GLY A 88 -13.73 -15.51 -4.66
CA GLY A 88 -12.65 -15.91 -3.75
C GLY A 88 -11.63 -14.84 -3.49
N GLY A 89 -11.57 -13.85 -4.36
CA GLY A 89 -10.70 -12.72 -4.19
C GLY A 89 -9.57 -12.65 -5.20
N ILE A 90 -8.98 -11.47 -5.29
CA ILE A 90 -7.87 -11.17 -6.19
C ILE A 90 -6.72 -10.58 -5.38
N ASP A 91 -5.50 -10.89 -5.78
CA ASP A 91 -4.29 -10.30 -5.22
C ASP A 91 -3.99 -8.99 -5.95
N LEU A 92 -4.31 -7.87 -5.31
CA LEU A 92 -4.10 -6.55 -5.90
C LEU A 92 -2.62 -6.17 -6.02
N SER A 93 -1.72 -6.92 -5.39
CA SER A 93 -0.27 -6.66 -5.47
C SER A 93 0.38 -7.25 -6.74
N GLU A 94 -0.30 -8.11 -7.47
CA GLU A 94 0.25 -8.70 -8.68
C GLU A 94 0.59 -7.64 -9.72
N ASP A 95 1.73 -7.80 -10.39
CA ASP A 95 2.20 -6.83 -11.38
C ASP A 95 1.17 -6.59 -12.48
N GLN A 96 0.53 -7.65 -12.97
CA GLN A 96 -0.48 -7.54 -14.01
C GLN A 96 -1.68 -6.71 -13.56
N VAL A 97 -2.11 -6.89 -12.32
CA VAL A 97 -3.22 -6.11 -11.74
C VAL A 97 -2.81 -4.65 -11.58
N GLN A 98 -1.62 -4.40 -11.04
CA GLN A 98 -1.08 -3.05 -10.86
C GLN A 98 -0.98 -2.29 -12.18
N GLN A 99 -0.63 -2.97 -13.27
CA GLN A 99 -0.54 -2.37 -14.61
C GLN A 99 -1.93 -2.16 -15.23
N MET A 100 -2.86 -3.04 -14.95
CA MET A 100 -4.21 -3.00 -15.51
C MET A 100 -5.03 -1.83 -14.97
N ILE A 101 -4.92 -1.55 -13.67
CA ILE A 101 -5.77 -0.56 -12.99
C ILE A 101 -5.69 0.84 -13.64
N PRO A 102 -4.51 1.43 -13.89
CA PRO A 102 -4.44 2.74 -14.52
C PRO A 102 -5.05 2.76 -15.93
N LEU A 103 -4.89 1.67 -16.68
CA LEU A 103 -5.45 1.57 -18.04
C LEU A 103 -6.99 1.55 -18.00
N LEU A 104 -7.57 0.81 -17.07
CA LEU A 104 -9.02 0.78 -16.89
C LEU A 104 -9.55 2.15 -16.45
N ALA A 105 -8.84 2.80 -15.52
CA ALA A 105 -9.21 4.12 -15.03
C ALA A 105 -9.26 5.15 -16.17
N ALA A 106 -8.25 5.15 -17.04
CA ALA A 106 -8.17 6.06 -18.18
C ALA A 106 -9.27 5.77 -19.20
N GLY A 107 -9.48 4.49 -19.52
CA GLY A 107 -10.46 4.08 -20.52
C GLY A 107 -11.91 4.31 -20.09
N ALA A 108 -12.22 4.17 -18.80
CA ALA A 108 -13.56 4.31 -18.25
C ALA A 108 -13.80 5.66 -17.57
N ASN A 109 -12.83 6.58 -17.61
CA ASN A 109 -12.92 7.90 -16.98
C ASN A 109 -13.30 7.82 -15.49
N TRP A 110 -12.55 7.01 -14.74
CA TRP A 110 -12.78 6.90 -13.29
C TRP A 110 -12.55 8.24 -12.59
N PRO A 111 -13.25 8.50 -11.47
CA PRO A 111 -12.98 9.69 -10.67
C PRO A 111 -11.52 9.79 -10.25
N ASN A 112 -11.02 11.02 -10.09
CA ASN A 112 -9.66 11.26 -9.66
C ASN A 112 -9.38 10.57 -8.32
N GLY A 113 -8.24 9.88 -8.26
CA GLY A 113 -7.80 9.21 -7.04
C GLY A 113 -8.37 7.81 -6.84
N LEU A 114 -9.37 7.39 -7.60
CA LEU A 114 -9.97 6.06 -7.43
C LEU A 114 -8.97 4.96 -7.75
N ALA A 115 -8.24 5.07 -8.87
CA ALA A 115 -7.22 4.10 -9.23
C ALA A 115 -6.15 3.99 -8.14
N GLN A 116 -5.72 5.11 -7.58
CA GLN A 116 -4.72 5.13 -6.52
C GLN A 116 -5.18 4.42 -5.25
N LYS A 117 -6.44 4.57 -4.87
CA LYS A 117 -6.99 3.84 -3.72
C LYS A 117 -6.86 2.33 -3.90
N ILE A 118 -7.13 1.84 -5.11
CA ILE A 118 -7.05 0.41 -5.41
C ILE A 118 -5.59 -0.05 -5.47
N LEU A 119 -4.71 0.72 -6.11
CA LEU A 119 -3.28 0.40 -6.19
C LEU A 119 -2.65 0.33 -4.80
N GLN A 120 -3.01 1.25 -3.92
CA GLN A 120 -2.50 1.27 -2.54
C GLN A 120 -3.00 0.07 -1.72
N ALA A 121 -4.16 -0.48 -2.06
CA ALA A 121 -4.65 -1.68 -1.39
C ALA A 121 -3.78 -2.91 -1.65
N GLY A 122 -2.98 -2.91 -2.72
CA GLY A 122 -1.97 -3.93 -3.01
C GLY A 122 -0.63 -3.68 -2.31
N ARG A 123 -0.53 -2.64 -1.51
CA ARG A 123 0.69 -2.24 -0.81
C ARG A 123 0.37 -1.97 0.65
N ARG A 124 1.36 -2.17 1.51
CA ARG A 124 1.25 -1.79 2.92
C ARG A 124 2.62 -1.36 3.43
N ASN A 125 2.63 -0.51 4.44
CA ASN A 125 3.86 -0.08 5.08
C ASN A 125 4.12 -0.96 6.30
N VAL A 126 5.36 -1.43 6.42
CA VAL A 126 5.82 -2.19 7.57
C VAL A 126 7.04 -1.50 8.15
N ALA A 127 7.27 -1.69 9.45
CA ALA A 127 8.46 -1.16 10.10
C ALA A 127 9.71 -1.77 9.46
N VAL A 128 10.75 -0.95 9.26
CA VAL A 128 12.03 -1.41 8.74
C VAL A 128 12.71 -2.33 9.75
N LEU A 129 12.61 -1.98 11.05
CA LEU A 129 13.16 -2.81 12.14
C LEU A 129 12.15 -3.88 12.54
N GLU A 130 12.60 -5.13 12.68
CA GLU A 130 11.76 -6.24 13.14
C GLU A 130 11.26 -6.02 14.56
N SER A 131 12.09 -5.37 15.39
CA SER A 131 11.75 -5.01 16.77
C SER A 131 12.17 -3.58 17.03
N PRO A 132 11.43 -2.84 17.88
CA PRO A 132 11.84 -1.48 18.24
C PRO A 132 13.24 -1.47 18.84
N THR A 133 14.01 -0.45 18.49
CA THR A 133 15.35 -0.23 19.06
C THR A 133 15.28 0.78 20.21
N THR A 134 16.28 0.76 21.08
CA THR A 134 16.39 1.70 22.20
C THR A 134 17.56 2.65 21.99
N ALA A 135 17.59 3.73 22.77
CA ALA A 135 18.71 4.66 22.77
C ALA A 135 20.04 3.94 23.10
N ALA A 136 20.01 3.03 24.06
CA ALA A 136 21.19 2.24 24.45
C ALA A 136 21.69 1.35 23.31
N ASP A 137 20.78 0.69 22.60
CA ASP A 137 21.12 -0.16 21.45
C ASP A 137 21.79 0.67 20.34
N CYS A 138 21.26 1.84 20.06
CA CYS A 138 21.81 2.74 19.05
C CYS A 138 23.21 3.23 19.42
N GLN A 139 23.40 3.63 20.66
CA GLN A 139 24.70 4.07 21.16
C GLN A 139 25.73 2.94 21.09
N SER A 140 25.35 1.74 21.48
CA SER A 140 26.24 0.56 21.41
C SER A 140 26.64 0.26 19.97
N ALA A 141 25.72 0.32 19.04
CA ALA A 141 26.01 0.08 17.62
C ALA A 141 26.96 1.14 17.05
N TRP A 142 26.77 2.39 17.45
CA TRP A 142 27.59 3.51 16.99
C TRP A 142 29.04 3.41 17.49
N ASN A 143 29.21 2.94 18.72
CA ASN A 143 30.53 2.88 19.38
C ASN A 143 31.36 1.64 19.04
N GLN A 144 30.84 0.76 18.21
CA GLN A 144 31.59 -0.45 17.81
C GLN A 144 32.67 -0.16 16.77
#